data_736774c1e9a63a45bd2bccd95763115a
#
_entry.id   736774c1e9a63a45bd2bccd95763115a
#
_cell.length_a   1.000
_cell.length_b   1.000
_cell.length_c   1.000
_cell.angle_alpha   90.00
_cell.angle_beta   90.00
_cell.angle_gamma   90.00
#
_symmetry.space_group_name_H-M   'P 1'
#
loop_
_entity.id
_entity.type
_entity.pdbx_description
1 polymer ?
#
loop_
_entity_poly.entity_id
_entity_poly.type
_entity_poly.pdbx_seq_one_letter_code
_entity_poly.pdbx_strand_id
1 'polypeptide(L)'
;MRPLDSRSRIVIAGGSGFLGRSLARHFVDQHDCRVTLLSRNRPRQEGPWSFQPWDARTLDDWSSVLDGADALVNLVGRTVDCIKTPDHRDEILRSRVESTRVLGEAMNRIDTPPPVWVQMSTAHIYGDPPTTVCDEDSAFGTGLAPEVGVAWEQAFAEGRPQSVRGVVLRTSFVVGRGGGALARLGLLARIGLGGRRGAGAHRKT
;
A
#
# COMPACT_ATOMS: atom_id res chain seq x y z
N MET A 1 23.45 -4.11 -1.88
CA MET A 1 22.28 -4.19 -2.81
C MET A 1 22.77 -3.69 -4.16
N ARG A 2 22.59 -4.47 -5.24
CA ARG A 2 22.96 -4.02 -6.59
C ARG A 2 21.99 -2.90 -7.05
N PRO A 3 22.43 -2.00 -7.94
CA PRO A 3 21.53 -1.06 -8.60
C PRO A 3 20.42 -1.81 -9.36
N LEU A 4 19.24 -1.17 -9.48
CA LEU A 4 18.15 -1.68 -10.31
C LEU A 4 18.51 -1.57 -11.79
N ASP A 5 18.22 -2.62 -12.55
CA ASP A 5 18.52 -2.73 -13.99
C ASP A 5 17.47 -3.60 -14.71
N SER A 6 17.64 -3.85 -16.00
CA SER A 6 16.74 -4.68 -16.83
C SER A 6 16.59 -6.15 -16.39
N ARG A 7 17.47 -6.62 -15.50
CA ARG A 7 17.38 -7.97 -14.91
C ARG A 7 16.58 -7.98 -13.62
N SER A 8 16.34 -6.79 -13.02
CA SER A 8 15.62 -6.67 -11.77
C SER A 8 14.14 -7.00 -11.93
N ARG A 9 13.64 -7.89 -11.07
CA ARG A 9 12.27 -8.38 -11.05
C ARG A 9 11.54 -7.82 -9.83
N ILE A 10 10.53 -6.99 -10.06
CA ILE A 10 9.76 -6.34 -8.99
C ILE A 10 8.32 -6.85 -9.02
N VAL A 11 7.83 -7.34 -7.90
CA VAL A 11 6.42 -7.73 -7.75
C VAL A 11 5.67 -6.68 -6.93
N ILE A 12 4.55 -6.18 -7.47
CA ILE A 12 3.72 -5.16 -6.83
C ILE A 12 2.34 -5.75 -6.55
N ALA A 13 2.08 -6.13 -5.31
CA ALA A 13 0.77 -6.53 -4.85
C ALA A 13 -0.13 -5.29 -4.67
N GLY A 14 -1.38 -5.36 -5.15
CA GLY A 14 -2.25 -4.19 -5.30
C GLY A 14 -1.91 -3.32 -6.51
N GLY A 15 -1.20 -3.90 -7.48
CA GLY A 15 -0.62 -3.21 -8.64
C GLY A 15 -1.63 -2.55 -9.57
N SER A 16 -2.91 -2.96 -9.61
CA SER A 16 -3.94 -2.34 -10.45
C SER A 16 -4.39 -0.95 -9.95
N GLY A 17 -4.06 -0.58 -8.71
CA GLY A 17 -4.37 0.71 -8.12
C GLY A 17 -3.56 1.88 -8.70
N PHE A 18 -3.90 3.10 -8.29
CA PHE A 18 -3.21 4.32 -8.72
C PHE A 18 -1.71 4.28 -8.39
N LEU A 19 -1.36 3.98 -7.14
CA LEU A 19 0.04 3.91 -6.69
C LEU A 19 0.80 2.77 -7.39
N GLY A 20 0.17 1.59 -7.48
CA GLY A 20 0.80 0.42 -8.08
C GLY A 20 1.20 0.65 -9.54
N ARG A 21 0.30 1.22 -10.34
CA ARG A 21 0.61 1.56 -11.75
C ARG A 21 1.64 2.68 -11.87
N SER A 22 1.58 3.70 -11.01
CA SER A 22 2.55 4.79 -11.02
C SER A 22 3.94 4.28 -10.69
N LEU A 23 4.05 3.43 -9.67
CA LEU A 23 5.30 2.82 -9.26
C LEU A 23 5.84 1.84 -10.32
N ALA A 24 4.96 1.00 -10.90
CA ALA A 24 5.34 0.10 -11.98
C ALA A 24 5.93 0.85 -13.17
N ARG A 25 5.26 1.92 -13.59
CA ARG A 25 5.77 2.78 -14.69
C ARG A 25 7.12 3.38 -14.32
N HIS A 26 7.29 3.89 -13.11
CA HIS A 26 8.56 4.44 -12.67
C HIS A 26 9.70 3.41 -12.73
N PHE A 27 9.48 2.18 -12.24
CA PHE A 27 10.50 1.14 -12.29
C PHE A 27 10.87 0.73 -13.71
N VAL A 28 9.90 0.69 -14.63
CA VAL A 28 10.18 0.39 -16.03
C VAL A 28 10.87 1.56 -16.71
N ASP A 29 10.32 2.78 -16.63
CA ASP A 29 10.80 3.94 -17.38
C ASP A 29 12.18 4.43 -16.91
N GLN A 30 12.48 4.30 -15.61
CA GLN A 30 13.74 4.82 -15.04
C GLN A 30 14.82 3.76 -14.82
N HIS A 31 14.44 2.49 -14.75
CA HIS A 31 15.37 1.42 -14.38
C HIS A 31 15.28 0.19 -15.28
N ASP A 32 14.39 0.21 -16.29
CA ASP A 32 14.14 -0.90 -17.22
C ASP A 32 13.80 -2.22 -16.50
N CYS A 33 13.23 -2.15 -15.28
CA CYS A 33 12.90 -3.33 -14.48
C CYS A 33 11.76 -4.14 -15.10
N ARG A 34 11.78 -5.45 -14.86
CA ARG A 34 10.64 -6.34 -15.15
C ARG A 34 9.66 -6.27 -13.98
N VAL A 35 8.48 -5.72 -14.22
CA VAL A 35 7.47 -5.53 -13.19
C VAL A 35 6.31 -6.49 -13.39
N THR A 36 5.90 -7.19 -12.33
CA THR A 36 4.67 -8.00 -12.28
C THR A 36 3.68 -7.36 -11.32
N LEU A 37 2.48 -7.07 -11.82
CA LEU A 37 1.37 -6.57 -11.00
C LEU A 37 0.53 -7.76 -10.52
N LEU A 38 0.48 -7.93 -9.20
CA LEU A 38 -0.33 -8.92 -8.53
C LEU A 38 -1.61 -8.24 -8.05
N SER A 39 -2.77 -8.57 -8.64
CA SER A 39 -4.04 -7.96 -8.27
C SER A 39 -5.25 -8.80 -8.70
N ARG A 40 -6.42 -8.55 -8.07
CA ARG A 40 -7.68 -9.28 -8.35
C ARG A 40 -8.18 -9.07 -9.76
N ASN A 41 -8.02 -7.87 -10.28
CA ASN A 41 -8.48 -7.51 -11.62
C ASN A 41 -7.32 -6.95 -12.43
N ARG A 42 -7.32 -7.25 -13.73
CA ARG A 42 -6.37 -6.66 -14.67
C ARG A 42 -6.51 -5.13 -14.65
N PRO A 43 -5.40 -4.38 -14.65
CA PRO A 43 -5.45 -2.92 -14.75
C PRO A 43 -6.22 -2.49 -16.01
N ARG A 44 -7.09 -1.47 -15.87
CA ARG A 44 -7.84 -0.93 -17.01
C ARG A 44 -6.95 -0.28 -18.06
N GLN A 45 -5.81 0.27 -17.64
CA GLN A 45 -4.79 0.82 -18.51
C GLN A 45 -3.70 -0.22 -18.70
N GLU A 46 -3.38 -0.53 -19.92
CA GLU A 46 -2.21 -1.32 -20.27
C GLU A 46 -0.92 -0.54 -20.01
N GLY A 47 0.15 -1.29 -19.82
CA GLY A 47 1.46 -0.71 -19.57
C GLY A 47 2.56 -1.78 -19.68
N PRO A 48 3.81 -1.37 -19.54
CA PRO A 48 4.98 -2.23 -19.73
C PRO A 48 5.24 -3.15 -18.51
N TRP A 49 4.22 -3.86 -18.06
CA TRP A 49 4.27 -4.78 -16.93
C TRP A 49 3.51 -6.07 -17.24
N SER A 50 3.87 -7.15 -16.56
CA SER A 50 3.10 -8.39 -16.54
C SER A 50 1.98 -8.31 -15.50
N PHE A 51 0.95 -9.11 -15.68
CA PHE A 51 -0.18 -9.20 -14.77
C PHE A 51 -0.37 -10.64 -14.31
N GLN A 52 -0.44 -10.83 -13.00
CA GLN A 52 -0.78 -12.09 -12.34
C GLN A 52 -2.04 -11.92 -11.50
N PRO A 53 -3.12 -12.66 -11.80
CA PRO A 53 -4.32 -12.65 -10.96
C PRO A 53 -4.09 -13.36 -9.63
N TRP A 54 -4.71 -12.85 -8.57
CA TRP A 54 -4.83 -13.47 -7.26
C TRP A 54 -6.07 -12.94 -6.53
N ASP A 55 -6.50 -13.59 -5.46
CA ASP A 55 -7.65 -13.15 -4.66
C ASP A 55 -7.25 -12.32 -3.42
N ALA A 56 -5.98 -12.24 -3.10
CA ALA A 56 -5.38 -11.61 -1.92
C ALA A 56 -5.74 -12.30 -0.57
N ARG A 57 -6.09 -13.58 -0.61
CA ARG A 57 -6.55 -14.35 0.55
C ARG A 57 -6.02 -15.76 0.61
N THR A 58 -5.98 -16.45 -0.52
CA THR A 58 -5.57 -17.85 -0.58
C THR A 58 -4.21 -18.00 -1.24
N LEU A 59 -3.40 -18.89 -0.72
CA LEU A 59 -2.15 -19.27 -1.35
C LEU A 59 -2.43 -20.23 -2.51
N ASP A 60 -1.90 -19.89 -3.69
CA ASP A 60 -2.09 -20.61 -4.93
C ASP A 60 -0.87 -20.39 -5.83
N ASP A 61 -0.91 -20.84 -7.08
CA ASP A 61 0.14 -20.77 -8.10
C ASP A 61 0.68 -19.36 -8.37
N TRP A 62 -0.09 -18.32 -8.02
CA TRP A 62 0.38 -16.93 -8.12
C TRP A 62 1.66 -16.67 -7.32
N SER A 63 1.93 -17.45 -6.27
CA SER A 63 3.12 -17.29 -5.42
C SER A 63 4.42 -17.48 -6.20
N SER A 64 4.40 -18.24 -7.29
CA SER A 64 5.55 -18.48 -8.16
C SER A 64 6.18 -17.20 -8.74
N VAL A 65 5.42 -16.10 -8.89
CA VAL A 65 5.98 -14.84 -9.37
C VAL A 65 6.92 -14.17 -8.36
N LEU A 66 6.83 -14.55 -7.08
CA LEU A 66 7.70 -14.06 -6.03
C LEU A 66 9.06 -14.77 -6.03
N ASP A 67 9.09 -16.02 -6.48
CA ASP A 67 10.31 -16.82 -6.44
C ASP A 67 11.42 -16.22 -7.33
N GLY A 68 12.54 -15.87 -6.72
CA GLY A 68 13.67 -15.20 -7.36
C GLY A 68 13.40 -13.75 -7.78
N ALA A 69 12.34 -13.10 -7.31
CA ALA A 69 12.17 -11.65 -7.49
C ALA A 69 13.15 -10.87 -6.59
N ASP A 70 13.51 -9.65 -7.00
CA ASP A 70 14.44 -8.78 -6.25
C ASP A 70 13.71 -7.95 -5.17
N ALA A 71 12.42 -7.69 -5.34
CA ALA A 71 11.61 -7.00 -4.32
C ALA A 71 10.12 -7.34 -4.44
N LEU A 72 9.47 -7.38 -3.28
CA LEU A 72 8.01 -7.35 -3.13
C LEU A 72 7.58 -6.00 -2.58
N VAL A 73 6.61 -5.36 -3.24
CA VAL A 73 5.97 -4.14 -2.75
C VAL A 73 4.49 -4.42 -2.50
N ASN A 74 4.05 -4.38 -1.25
CA ASN A 74 2.64 -4.59 -0.89
C ASN A 74 1.90 -3.25 -0.73
N LEU A 75 1.00 -2.96 -1.66
CA LEU A 75 0.13 -1.77 -1.69
C LEU A 75 -1.34 -2.15 -1.53
N VAL A 76 -1.64 -3.39 -1.12
CA VAL A 76 -3.01 -3.89 -1.04
C VAL A 76 -3.77 -3.20 0.07
N GLY A 77 -4.94 -2.72 -0.25
CA GLY A 77 -5.87 -2.16 0.72
C GLY A 77 -7.14 -1.68 0.03
N ARG A 78 -8.29 -1.96 0.63
CA ARG A 78 -9.55 -1.34 0.21
C ARG A 78 -9.49 0.17 0.42
N THR A 79 -10.14 0.94 -0.46
CA THR A 79 -10.28 2.38 -0.28
C THR A 79 -10.94 2.71 1.07
N VAL A 80 -10.39 3.70 1.74
CA VAL A 80 -10.97 4.26 2.98
C VAL A 80 -12.00 5.36 2.70
N ASP A 81 -12.17 5.73 1.44
CA ASP A 81 -13.13 6.73 0.98
C ASP A 81 -14.51 6.08 0.80
N CYS A 82 -15.15 5.79 1.92
CA CYS A 82 -16.49 5.20 2.01
C CYS A 82 -17.14 5.56 3.36
N ILE A 83 -18.46 5.40 3.45
CA ILE A 83 -19.19 5.48 4.72
C ILE A 83 -18.68 4.34 5.61
N LYS A 84 -18.35 4.64 6.87
CA LYS A 84 -17.74 3.69 7.82
C LYS A 84 -18.82 2.82 8.51
N THR A 85 -19.58 2.06 7.72
CA THR A 85 -20.45 1.01 8.28
C THR A 85 -19.59 -0.09 8.94
N PRO A 86 -20.16 -0.92 9.84
CA PRO A 86 -19.43 -2.06 10.41
C PRO A 86 -18.77 -2.94 9.36
N ASP A 87 -19.49 -3.31 8.28
CA ASP A 87 -18.97 -4.13 7.19
C ASP A 87 -17.80 -3.46 6.46
N HIS A 88 -17.90 -2.15 6.21
CA HIS A 88 -16.82 -1.40 5.56
C HIS A 88 -15.58 -1.29 6.44
N ARG A 89 -15.75 -1.18 7.78
CA ARG A 89 -14.62 -1.19 8.72
C ARG A 89 -13.92 -2.54 8.71
N ASP A 90 -14.71 -3.62 8.76
CA ASP A 90 -14.18 -4.99 8.68
C ASP A 90 -13.42 -5.22 7.36
N GLU A 91 -13.99 -4.84 6.22
CA GLU A 91 -13.31 -4.99 4.94
C GLU A 91 -12.05 -4.13 4.81
N ILE A 92 -12.00 -2.93 5.42
CA ILE A 92 -10.79 -2.10 5.47
C ILE A 92 -9.68 -2.83 6.22
N LEU A 93 -9.98 -3.44 7.36
CA LEU A 93 -9.05 -4.21 8.16
C LEU A 93 -8.63 -5.49 7.42
N ARG A 94 -9.60 -6.32 7.06
CA ARG A 94 -9.36 -7.64 6.46
C ARG A 94 -8.58 -7.55 5.16
N SER A 95 -8.93 -6.62 4.27
CA SER A 95 -8.20 -6.48 2.99
C SER A 95 -6.71 -6.25 3.15
N ARG A 96 -6.28 -5.68 4.27
CA ARG A 96 -4.88 -5.40 4.61
C ARG A 96 -4.22 -6.57 5.30
N VAL A 97 -4.85 -7.06 6.34
CA VAL A 97 -4.31 -8.15 7.17
C VAL A 97 -4.25 -9.46 6.40
N GLU A 98 -5.35 -9.86 5.73
CA GLU A 98 -5.42 -11.12 4.98
C GLU A 98 -4.41 -11.14 3.82
N SER A 99 -4.33 -10.06 3.04
CA SER A 99 -3.37 -9.98 1.95
C SER A 99 -1.91 -10.01 2.42
N THR A 100 -1.62 -9.38 3.55
CA THR A 100 -0.26 -9.38 4.12
C THR A 100 0.09 -10.76 4.66
N ARG A 101 -0.85 -11.45 5.31
CA ARG A 101 -0.64 -12.83 5.81
C ARG A 101 -0.38 -13.82 4.69
N VAL A 102 -1.18 -13.79 3.62
CA VAL A 102 -0.99 -14.71 2.50
C VAL A 102 0.30 -14.43 1.72
N LEU A 103 0.74 -13.16 1.63
CA LEU A 103 2.06 -12.83 1.11
C LEU A 103 3.18 -13.40 2.00
N GLY A 104 3.05 -13.25 3.31
CA GLY A 104 4.00 -13.82 4.27
C GLY A 104 4.05 -15.35 4.17
N GLU A 105 2.91 -16.02 4.05
CA GLU A 105 2.84 -17.45 3.83
C GLU A 105 3.56 -17.87 2.53
N ALA A 106 3.32 -17.16 1.43
CA ALA A 106 4.00 -17.39 0.16
C ALA A 106 5.52 -17.22 0.31
N MET A 107 5.97 -16.11 0.91
CA MET A 107 7.38 -15.79 1.12
C MET A 107 8.13 -16.84 1.95
N ASN A 108 7.44 -17.55 2.86
CA ASN A 108 8.02 -18.61 3.67
C ASN A 108 8.01 -20.00 3.00
N ARG A 109 7.31 -20.15 1.85
CA ARG A 109 7.19 -21.44 1.14
C ARG A 109 8.01 -21.54 -0.14
N ILE A 110 8.34 -20.41 -0.76
CA ILE A 110 9.14 -20.37 -1.99
C ILE A 110 10.62 -20.56 -1.69
N ASP A 111 11.38 -21.06 -2.65
CA ASP A 111 12.78 -21.39 -2.48
C ASP A 111 13.68 -20.13 -2.37
N THR A 112 13.38 -19.12 -3.15
CA THR A 112 14.18 -17.88 -3.23
C THR A 112 13.29 -16.64 -3.01
N PRO A 113 12.93 -16.33 -1.76
CA PRO A 113 12.11 -15.18 -1.47
C PRO A 113 12.81 -13.85 -1.83
N PRO A 114 12.07 -12.84 -2.28
CA PRO A 114 12.61 -11.51 -2.51
C PRO A 114 13.39 -11.00 -1.29
N PRO A 115 14.62 -10.52 -1.46
CA PRO A 115 15.46 -10.06 -0.34
C PRO A 115 14.91 -8.79 0.34
N VAL A 116 13.95 -8.10 -0.30
CA VAL A 116 13.32 -6.89 0.24
C VAL A 116 11.81 -6.99 0.11
N TRP A 117 11.12 -6.73 1.23
CA TRP A 117 9.67 -6.54 1.26
C TRP A 117 9.33 -5.13 1.74
N VAL A 118 8.79 -4.32 0.84
CA VAL A 118 8.26 -2.99 1.14
C VAL A 118 6.77 -3.12 1.44
N GLN A 119 6.39 -2.78 2.67
CA GLN A 119 5.04 -2.85 3.17
C GLN A 119 4.44 -1.47 3.31
N MET A 120 3.31 -1.22 2.64
CA MET A 120 2.52 -0.01 2.87
C MET A 120 1.90 -0.04 4.27
N SER A 121 1.93 1.11 4.92
CA SER A 121 1.20 1.39 6.16
C SER A 121 0.58 2.79 6.08
N THR A 122 0.20 3.35 7.19
CA THR A 122 -0.46 4.66 7.26
C THR A 122 0.13 5.56 8.34
N ALA A 123 0.38 6.83 8.01
CA ALA A 123 0.73 7.84 9.00
C ALA A 123 -0.42 8.14 10.00
N HIS A 124 -1.66 7.76 9.64
CA HIS A 124 -2.79 7.86 10.58
C HIS A 124 -2.74 6.83 11.71
N ILE A 125 -1.72 5.96 11.76
CA ILE A 125 -1.43 5.08 12.90
C ILE A 125 -1.19 5.87 14.19
N TYR A 126 -0.73 7.11 14.08
CA TYR A 126 -0.51 8.01 15.21
C TYR A 126 -1.79 8.74 15.69
N GLY A 127 -2.92 8.52 14.99
CA GLY A 127 -4.13 9.31 15.21
C GLY A 127 -3.99 10.73 14.63
N ASP A 128 -4.47 11.72 15.38
CA ASP A 128 -4.39 13.15 14.99
C ASP A 128 -3.97 13.99 16.23
N PRO A 129 -2.74 13.85 16.71
CA PRO A 129 -2.28 14.59 17.88
C PRO A 129 -2.17 16.08 17.54
N PRO A 130 -2.75 16.98 18.35
CA PRO A 130 -2.92 18.40 17.99
C PRO A 130 -1.61 19.21 18.01
N THR A 131 -0.59 18.73 18.71
CA THR A 131 0.65 19.50 18.95
C THR A 131 1.93 18.70 18.77
N THR A 132 1.84 17.38 18.59
CA THR A 132 3.01 16.49 18.52
C THR A 132 3.41 16.23 17.08
N VAL A 133 4.69 16.44 16.76
CA VAL A 133 5.27 15.92 15.52
C VAL A 133 5.65 14.47 15.78
N CYS A 134 5.01 13.54 15.05
CA CYS A 134 5.25 12.12 15.21
C CYS A 134 6.41 11.64 14.34
N ASP A 135 7.19 10.73 14.88
CA ASP A 135 8.24 9.95 14.24
C ASP A 135 7.96 8.45 14.36
N GLU A 136 8.90 7.61 13.96
CA GLU A 136 8.74 6.16 13.96
C GLU A 136 8.57 5.55 15.36
N ASP A 137 9.10 6.20 16.40
CA ASP A 137 9.07 5.75 17.80
C ASP A 137 7.89 6.32 18.58
N SER A 138 7.11 7.21 17.96
CA SER A 138 5.96 7.83 18.59
C SER A 138 4.85 6.85 18.92
N ALA A 139 4.17 7.05 20.04
CA ALA A 139 3.05 6.24 20.48
C ALA A 139 1.90 6.23 19.45
N PHE A 140 1.27 5.09 19.26
CA PHE A 140 0.11 4.96 18.38
C PHE A 140 -1.12 5.65 18.99
N GLY A 141 -1.94 6.21 18.10
CA GLY A 141 -3.20 6.81 18.47
C GLY A 141 -4.31 5.79 18.74
N THR A 142 -5.54 6.28 18.85
CA THR A 142 -6.74 5.47 19.10
C THR A 142 -7.76 5.62 17.97
N GLY A 143 -8.62 4.64 17.79
CA GLY A 143 -9.68 4.58 16.79
C GLY A 143 -9.33 3.75 15.56
N LEU A 144 -10.23 3.76 14.57
CA LEU A 144 -10.18 2.83 13.43
C LEU A 144 -8.85 2.88 12.65
N ALA A 145 -8.32 4.04 12.35
CA ALA A 145 -7.13 4.15 11.52
C ALA A 145 -5.87 3.64 12.24
N PRO A 146 -5.61 4.00 13.51
CA PRO A 146 -4.56 3.37 14.32
C PRO A 146 -4.74 1.86 14.48
N GLU A 147 -5.94 1.37 14.83
CA GLU A 147 -6.21 -0.06 14.98
C GLU A 147 -5.89 -0.84 13.70
N VAL A 148 -6.32 -0.34 12.55
CA VAL A 148 -6.01 -0.95 11.24
C VAL A 148 -4.53 -0.89 10.94
N GLY A 149 -3.87 0.24 11.21
CA GLY A 149 -2.43 0.41 10.98
C GLY A 149 -1.59 -0.57 11.80
N VAL A 150 -1.88 -0.68 13.09
CA VAL A 150 -1.21 -1.60 14.02
C VAL A 150 -1.39 -3.05 13.58
N ALA A 151 -2.63 -3.48 13.31
CA ALA A 151 -2.91 -4.84 12.87
C ALA A 151 -2.23 -5.17 11.52
N TRP A 152 -2.14 -4.20 10.64
CA TRP A 152 -1.47 -4.35 9.35
C TRP A 152 0.04 -4.54 9.51
N GLU A 153 0.70 -3.69 10.30
CA GLU A 153 2.13 -3.79 10.58
C GLU A 153 2.47 -5.05 11.39
N GLN A 154 1.59 -5.47 12.30
CA GLN A 154 1.75 -6.72 13.03
C GLN A 154 1.70 -7.92 12.09
N ALA A 155 0.72 -8.00 11.18
CA ALA A 155 0.63 -9.07 10.20
C ALA A 155 1.88 -9.14 9.29
N PHE A 156 2.47 -8.00 8.96
CA PHE A 156 3.74 -7.92 8.23
C PHE A 156 4.91 -8.45 9.08
N ALA A 157 5.03 -8.00 10.31
CA ALA A 157 6.12 -8.41 11.19
C ALA A 157 6.11 -9.93 11.47
N GLU A 158 4.91 -10.50 11.67
CA GLU A 158 4.69 -11.94 11.88
C GLU A 158 4.97 -12.77 10.62
N GLY A 159 4.54 -12.28 9.45
CA GLY A 159 4.62 -13.03 8.20
C GLY A 159 5.97 -12.92 7.47
N ARG A 160 6.75 -11.88 7.71
CA ARG A 160 8.01 -11.64 7.01
C ARG A 160 9.10 -12.63 7.43
N PRO A 161 9.73 -13.37 6.48
CA PRO A 161 10.88 -14.21 6.80
C PRO A 161 12.02 -13.37 7.41
N GLN A 162 12.74 -13.92 8.39
CA GLN A 162 13.82 -13.20 9.08
C GLN A 162 14.97 -12.80 8.14
N SER A 163 15.22 -13.58 7.09
CA SER A 163 16.23 -13.31 6.07
C SER A 163 15.86 -12.14 5.14
N VAL A 164 14.59 -11.72 5.11
CA VAL A 164 14.09 -10.68 4.24
C VAL A 164 14.13 -9.32 4.93
N ARG A 165 14.76 -8.34 4.29
CA ARG A 165 14.71 -6.95 4.75
C ARG A 165 13.29 -6.38 4.63
N GLY A 166 12.67 -6.05 5.75
CA GLY A 166 11.38 -5.36 5.81
C GLY A 166 11.53 -3.84 5.81
N VAL A 167 10.68 -3.17 5.06
CA VAL A 167 10.55 -1.69 5.07
C VAL A 167 9.08 -1.35 5.18
N VAL A 168 8.69 -0.64 6.23
CA VAL A 168 7.31 -0.15 6.44
C VAL A 168 7.23 1.30 5.99
N LEU A 169 6.29 1.62 5.10
CA LEU A 169 6.04 2.98 4.62
C LEU A 169 4.75 3.52 5.24
N ARG A 170 4.85 4.27 6.33
CA ARG A 170 3.73 5.00 6.95
C ARG A 170 3.41 6.24 6.13
N THR A 171 2.52 6.08 5.14
CA THR A 171 2.17 7.16 4.21
C THR A 171 0.91 7.90 4.65
N SER A 172 0.87 9.21 4.36
CA SER A 172 -0.33 10.05 4.48
C SER A 172 -1.07 10.10 3.13
N PHE A 173 -1.66 11.25 2.78
CA PHE A 173 -2.31 11.44 1.50
C PHE A 173 -1.30 11.47 0.36
N VAL A 174 -1.41 10.51 -0.56
CA VAL A 174 -0.60 10.53 -1.77
C VAL A 174 -1.35 11.27 -2.87
N VAL A 175 -0.73 12.32 -3.38
CA VAL A 175 -1.26 13.15 -4.46
C VAL A 175 -0.50 12.90 -5.75
N GLY A 176 -1.20 12.88 -6.87
CA GLY A 176 -0.56 12.66 -8.17
C GLY A 176 -1.53 12.91 -9.32
N ARG A 177 -0.96 13.05 -10.52
CA ARG A 177 -1.74 13.23 -11.74
C ARG A 177 -2.43 11.91 -12.12
N GLY A 178 -3.72 11.95 -12.43
CA GLY A 178 -4.47 10.77 -12.91
C GLY A 178 -5.04 9.84 -11.83
N GLY A 179 -5.02 10.22 -10.53
CA GLY A 179 -5.62 9.40 -9.49
C GLY A 179 -5.55 9.99 -8.08
N GLY A 180 -6.00 9.20 -7.11
CA GLY A 180 -5.96 9.57 -5.70
C GLY A 180 -6.96 10.68 -5.31
N ALA A 181 -6.79 11.23 -4.12
CA ALA A 181 -7.68 12.25 -3.55
C ALA A 181 -7.69 13.55 -4.37
N LEU A 182 -6.58 13.90 -5.03
CA LEU A 182 -6.45 15.15 -5.78
C LEU A 182 -7.42 15.24 -6.97
N ALA A 183 -7.69 14.14 -7.63
CA ALA A 183 -8.64 14.11 -8.76
C ALA A 183 -10.06 14.50 -8.33
N ARG A 184 -10.52 14.03 -7.16
CA ARG A 184 -11.82 14.36 -6.58
C ARG A 184 -11.87 15.78 -6.03
N LEU A 185 -10.82 16.19 -5.30
CA LEU A 185 -10.72 17.56 -4.79
C LEU A 185 -10.69 18.57 -5.93
N GLY A 186 -9.99 18.28 -7.01
CA GLY A 186 -9.94 19.11 -8.21
C GLY A 186 -11.31 19.24 -8.90
N LEU A 187 -12.10 18.15 -8.94
CA LEU A 187 -13.47 18.20 -9.46
C LEU A 187 -14.35 19.09 -8.59
N LEU A 188 -14.33 18.92 -7.26
CA LEU A 188 -15.08 19.76 -6.33
C LEU A 188 -14.70 21.23 -6.43
N ALA A 189 -13.41 21.53 -6.57
CA ALA A 189 -12.93 22.90 -6.76
C ALA A 189 -13.45 23.52 -8.07
N ARG A 190 -13.47 22.73 -9.17
CA ARG A 190 -13.98 23.21 -10.49
C ARG A 190 -15.46 23.55 -10.49
N ILE A 191 -16.27 22.85 -9.69
CA ILE A 191 -17.72 23.12 -9.57
C ILE A 191 -18.04 24.09 -8.42
N GLY A 192 -17.05 24.81 -7.89
CA GLY A 192 -17.22 25.84 -6.87
C GLY A 192 -17.44 25.32 -5.45
N LEU A 193 -17.34 24.00 -5.23
CA LEU A 193 -17.45 23.37 -3.90
C LEU A 193 -16.10 23.26 -3.16
N GLY A 194 -15.05 23.88 -3.67
CA GLY A 194 -13.74 23.99 -3.04
C GLY A 194 -13.74 25.09 -1.98
N GLY A 195 -14.30 24.82 -0.80
CA GLY A 195 -14.23 25.75 0.34
C GLY A 195 -12.84 25.74 0.99
N ARG A 196 -12.39 26.89 1.57
CA ARG A 196 -11.31 26.92 2.54
C ARG A 196 -11.72 26.00 3.71
N ARG A 197 -10.94 24.96 4.01
CA ARG A 197 -11.01 24.34 5.33
C ARG A 197 -10.65 25.43 6.32
N GLY A 198 -11.64 25.88 7.10
CA GLY A 198 -11.43 26.92 8.09
C GLY A 198 -10.32 26.48 9.03
N ALA A 199 -9.28 27.30 9.14
CA ALA A 199 -8.47 27.31 10.33
C ALA A 199 -9.46 27.57 11.47
N GLY A 200 -9.69 26.57 12.34
CA GLY A 200 -10.54 26.72 13.52
C GLY A 200 -9.98 27.87 14.36
N ALA A 201 -10.58 29.03 14.21
CA ALA A 201 -10.33 30.11 15.11
C ALA A 201 -10.91 29.69 16.46
N HIS A 202 -10.10 29.17 17.35
CA HIS A 202 -10.42 29.10 18.76
C HIS A 202 -10.66 30.55 19.23
N ARG A 203 -11.93 30.96 19.30
CA ARG A 203 -12.29 32.11 20.13
C ARG A 203 -11.95 31.75 21.57
N LYS A 204 -10.92 32.39 22.10
CA LYS A 204 -10.71 32.49 23.54
C LYS A 204 -11.86 33.38 24.09
N THR A 205 -12.71 32.82 24.89
CA THR A 205 -13.49 33.53 25.90
C THR A 205 -12.82 33.36 27.22
#